data_0f18ddf8203e0efcdf56c374c74b4149
#
_entry.id   0f18ddf8203e0efcdf56c374c74b4149
#
_cell.length_a   1.000
_cell.length_b   1.000
_cell.length_c   1.000
_cell.angle_alpha   90.00
_cell.angle_beta   90.00
_cell.angle_gamma   90.00
#
_symmetry.space_group_name_H-M   'P 1'
#
loop_
_entity.id
_entity.type
_entity.pdbx_description
1 polymer ?
#
loop_
_entity_poly.entity_id
_entity_poly.type
_entity_poly.pdbx_seq_one_letter_code
_entity_poly.pdbx_strand_id
1 'polypeptide(L)'
;MKLNSLNSWLEHIQSLGPKEIELGLERISPIYEKLIRPFIKSKTIVVGGTNGKGTTVEFLSQLLISKKRSVGTFTSPHLFNFNERIKVNGQAVPERYIINSFKLIEENRGSVQLTYFDFSTLAALLIFNEFKVDVMVLEIGLGGRLDPVNIVDSDIAILTNVELDHQDWLGNTREIIGKEKAAIFRSQKPVILGQHSIPESVFEKAIELQNQVYRVGGRFDYQVDGLQKKWSYSFSGQKAITFSQIHLNNLSVSSLSSALTAFCILEEDVKIDIEAVLKKTDLKGRCELIENRFLLDVSHNESSARYLSAFLERNFESDREISAVFGVMSDKDINSIIKPLLGRVKNWYATSPDIERSMDSNELSKLISLKSPSQVNQVKNVKEACLKAHEETGEGGLILIFGSFYTVAEAFPAIKLLRSVA
;
A
#
# COMPACT_ATOMS: atom_id res chain seq x y z
N MET A 1 31.35 13.64 2.98
CA MET A 1 30.02 14.30 3.05
C MET A 1 29.57 14.31 4.51
N LYS A 2 29.12 15.45 5.08
CA LYS A 2 28.59 15.42 6.46
C LYS A 2 27.12 14.95 6.41
N LEU A 3 26.86 13.74 6.86
CA LEU A 3 25.52 13.14 6.88
C LEU A 3 24.72 13.67 8.09
N ASN A 4 24.28 14.93 8.02
CA ASN A 4 23.65 15.64 9.14
C ASN A 4 22.12 15.77 9.04
N SER A 5 21.54 15.48 7.88
CA SER A 5 20.09 15.51 7.63
C SER A 5 19.58 14.19 7.08
N LEU A 6 18.27 13.93 7.20
CA LEU A 6 17.68 12.74 6.62
C LEU A 6 17.89 12.68 5.10
N ASN A 7 17.73 13.81 4.39
CA ASN A 7 17.95 13.85 2.94
C ASN A 7 19.38 13.46 2.55
N SER A 8 20.40 14.00 3.26
CA SER A 8 21.80 13.59 2.98
C SER A 8 22.06 12.10 3.23
N TRP A 9 21.37 11.49 4.19
CA TRP A 9 21.43 10.05 4.40
C TRP A 9 20.72 9.28 3.29
N LEU A 10 19.55 9.72 2.84
CA LEU A 10 18.81 9.06 1.76
C LEU A 10 19.61 9.09 0.45
N GLU A 11 20.21 10.24 0.10
CA GLU A 11 21.14 10.36 -1.04
C GLU A 11 22.36 9.44 -0.91
N HIS A 12 22.97 9.37 0.27
CA HIS A 12 24.07 8.47 0.53
C HIS A 12 23.68 7.01 0.32
N ILE A 13 22.59 6.55 0.92
CA ILE A 13 22.10 5.18 0.82
C ILE A 13 21.77 4.82 -0.65
N GLN A 14 21.14 5.73 -1.39
CA GLN A 14 20.88 5.54 -2.82
C GLN A 14 22.18 5.39 -3.64
N SER A 15 23.24 6.08 -3.23
CA SER A 15 24.56 5.99 -3.91
C SER A 15 25.33 4.71 -3.61
N LEU A 16 24.97 3.95 -2.55
CA LEU A 16 25.68 2.73 -2.16
C LEU A 16 25.38 1.53 -3.05
N GLY A 17 24.26 1.52 -3.74
CA GLY A 17 23.83 0.40 -4.57
C GLY A 17 23.64 0.78 -6.04
N PRO A 18 24.07 -0.06 -7.00
CA PRO A 18 23.88 0.19 -8.43
C PRO A 18 22.45 -0.10 -8.93
N LYS A 19 21.57 -0.65 -8.09
CA LYS A 19 20.21 -1.06 -8.46
C LYS A 19 19.22 -0.66 -7.39
N GLU A 20 18.09 -0.07 -7.81
CA GLU A 20 16.97 0.28 -6.92
C GLU A 20 16.35 -0.95 -6.24
N ILE A 21 16.30 -2.08 -6.92
CA ILE A 21 15.73 -3.34 -6.44
C ILE A 21 16.80 -4.43 -6.52
N GLU A 22 17.14 -5.00 -5.38
CA GLU A 22 17.98 -6.20 -5.29
C GLU A 22 17.38 -7.11 -4.21
N LEU A 23 16.81 -8.22 -4.65
CA LEU A 23 16.16 -9.19 -3.77
C LEU A 23 17.18 -10.12 -3.12
N GLY A 24 16.96 -10.48 -1.84
CA GLY A 24 17.82 -11.42 -1.10
C GLY A 24 17.95 -11.04 0.37
N LEU A 25 18.04 -12.05 1.24
CA LEU A 25 18.15 -11.87 2.69
C LEU A 25 19.57 -12.04 3.22
N GLU A 26 20.48 -12.62 2.43
CA GLU A 26 21.81 -12.99 2.87
C GLU A 26 22.63 -11.76 3.32
N ARG A 27 22.48 -10.62 2.65
CA ARG A 27 23.21 -9.40 2.95
C ARG A 27 22.73 -8.69 4.21
N ILE A 28 21.43 -8.74 4.54
CA ILE A 28 20.91 -8.09 5.74
C ILE A 28 20.96 -8.99 6.98
N SER A 29 21.00 -10.32 6.81
CA SER A 29 20.97 -11.31 7.89
C SER A 29 22.04 -11.08 8.97
N PRO A 30 23.32 -10.84 8.67
CA PRO A 30 24.31 -10.64 9.72
C PRO A 30 24.03 -9.42 10.59
N ILE A 31 23.50 -8.35 10.00
CA ILE A 31 23.17 -7.11 10.72
C ILE A 31 21.93 -7.32 11.57
N TYR A 32 20.91 -7.95 11.01
CA TYR A 32 19.69 -8.30 11.72
C TYR A 32 19.96 -9.19 12.94
N GLU A 33 20.72 -10.26 12.76
CA GLU A 33 21.09 -11.19 13.83
C GLU A 33 21.88 -10.52 14.96
N LYS A 34 22.75 -9.57 14.61
CA LYS A 34 23.58 -8.85 15.57
C LYS A 34 22.83 -7.76 16.33
N LEU A 35 22.06 -6.92 15.61
CA LEU A 35 21.54 -5.67 16.16
C LEU A 35 20.06 -5.72 16.55
N ILE A 36 19.30 -6.67 16.02
CA ILE A 36 17.82 -6.58 16.05
C ILE A 36 17.21 -7.82 16.69
N ARG A 37 17.46 -9.00 16.15
CA ARG A 37 16.79 -10.24 16.54
C ARG A 37 16.82 -10.53 18.04
N PRO A 38 17.94 -10.36 18.77
CA PRO A 38 17.98 -10.65 20.21
C PRO A 38 17.06 -9.75 21.05
N PHE A 39 16.61 -8.64 20.50
CA PHE A 39 15.83 -7.62 21.22
C PHE A 39 14.35 -7.61 20.84
N ILE A 40 13.94 -8.35 19.80
CA ILE A 40 12.52 -8.43 19.39
C ILE A 40 11.74 -9.17 20.48
N LYS A 41 10.78 -8.46 21.08
CA LYS A 41 9.80 -9.00 22.03
C LYS A 41 8.36 -8.78 21.58
N SER A 42 8.18 -7.98 20.54
CA SER A 42 6.88 -7.60 19.99
C SER A 42 6.23 -8.77 19.27
N LYS A 43 4.90 -8.84 19.28
CA LYS A 43 4.16 -9.65 18.30
C LYS A 43 4.36 -9.07 16.90
N THR A 44 4.63 -9.92 15.95
CA THR A 44 4.92 -9.50 14.56
C THR A 44 3.83 -9.96 13.61
N ILE A 45 3.26 -9.01 12.87
CA ILE A 45 2.29 -9.27 11.80
C ILE A 45 2.92 -8.81 10.49
N VAL A 46 3.01 -9.73 9.53
CA VAL A 46 3.53 -9.43 8.20
C VAL A 46 2.37 -9.39 7.21
N VAL A 47 2.29 -8.30 6.44
CA VAL A 47 1.23 -8.07 5.45
C VAL A 47 1.82 -8.08 4.05
N GLY A 48 1.52 -9.12 3.29
CA GLY A 48 1.85 -9.28 1.87
C GLY A 48 0.61 -9.19 0.98
N GLY A 49 0.85 -9.18 -0.32
CA GLY A 49 -0.20 -9.14 -1.34
C GLY A 49 0.15 -8.21 -2.50
N THR A 50 -0.70 -8.15 -3.50
CA THR A 50 -0.52 -7.22 -4.62
C THR A 50 -1.04 -5.84 -4.24
N ASN A 51 -2.31 -5.73 -3.88
CA ASN A 51 -2.98 -4.47 -3.50
C ASN A 51 -3.52 -4.53 -2.06
N GLY A 52 -3.74 -3.36 -1.45
CA GLY A 52 -4.42 -3.25 -0.16
C GLY A 52 -3.54 -3.47 1.07
N LYS A 53 -2.25 -3.75 0.92
CA LYS A 53 -1.30 -3.95 2.03
C LYS A 53 -1.30 -2.78 3.02
N GLY A 54 -0.98 -1.57 2.54
CA GLY A 54 -0.93 -0.36 3.38
C GLY A 54 -2.27 -0.05 4.06
N THR A 55 -3.41 -0.30 3.38
CA THR A 55 -4.75 -0.15 4.00
C THR A 55 -4.94 -1.13 5.15
N THR A 56 -4.53 -2.39 4.97
CA THR A 56 -4.59 -3.43 6.02
C THR A 56 -3.70 -3.05 7.21
N VAL A 57 -2.46 -2.59 6.95
CA VAL A 57 -1.52 -2.15 7.99
C VAL A 57 -2.07 -0.98 8.79
N GLU A 58 -2.52 0.07 8.12
CA GLU A 58 -3.01 1.28 8.79
C GLU A 58 -4.25 0.99 9.63
N PHE A 59 -5.25 0.30 9.07
CA PHE A 59 -6.47 0.01 9.81
C PHE A 59 -6.22 -0.94 11.00
N LEU A 60 -5.41 -1.98 10.83
CA LEU A 60 -5.02 -2.88 11.93
C LEU A 60 -4.29 -2.12 13.03
N SER A 61 -3.40 -1.21 12.67
CA SER A 61 -2.70 -0.34 13.62
C SER A 61 -3.69 0.48 14.46
N GLN A 62 -4.66 1.13 13.81
CA GLN A 62 -5.67 1.94 14.52
C GLN A 62 -6.58 1.09 15.43
N LEU A 63 -6.93 -0.14 15.01
CA LEU A 63 -7.65 -1.11 15.84
C LEU A 63 -6.85 -1.45 17.12
N LEU A 64 -5.58 -1.77 17.00
CA LEU A 64 -4.71 -2.12 18.13
C LEU A 64 -4.44 -0.92 19.06
N ILE A 65 -4.19 0.27 18.49
CA ILE A 65 -4.03 1.52 19.25
C ILE A 65 -5.29 1.83 20.07
N SER A 66 -6.48 1.57 19.52
CA SER A 66 -7.73 1.77 20.26
C SER A 66 -7.86 0.87 21.50
N LYS A 67 -7.14 -0.27 21.51
CA LYS A 67 -6.97 -1.18 22.64
C LYS A 67 -5.76 -0.83 23.52
N LYS A 68 -5.17 0.35 23.34
CA LYS A 68 -4.00 0.84 24.09
C LYS A 68 -2.73 -0.01 23.90
N ARG A 69 -2.64 -0.75 22.80
CA ARG A 69 -1.39 -1.39 22.40
C ARG A 69 -0.44 -0.34 21.84
N SER A 70 0.85 -0.49 22.16
CA SER A 70 1.90 0.26 21.49
C SER A 70 2.23 -0.44 20.17
N VAL A 71 2.09 0.28 19.04
CA VAL A 71 2.16 -0.31 17.71
C VAL A 71 3.21 0.39 16.87
N GLY A 72 4.14 -0.39 16.31
CA GLY A 72 5.05 0.05 15.24
C GLY A 72 4.52 -0.39 13.88
N THR A 73 4.49 0.52 12.91
CA THR A 73 4.11 0.19 11.53
C THR A 73 5.22 0.55 10.55
N PHE A 74 5.50 -0.38 9.63
CA PHE A 74 6.38 -0.13 8.49
C PHE A 74 5.60 -0.32 7.20
N THR A 75 5.56 0.73 6.35
CA THR A 75 4.81 0.74 5.08
C THR A 75 5.67 1.28 3.93
N SER A 76 5.34 0.91 2.69
CA SER A 76 6.02 1.39 1.50
C SER A 76 5.14 1.37 0.24
N PRO A 77 5.38 2.29 -0.71
CA PRO A 77 6.24 3.47 -0.60
C PRO A 77 5.60 4.57 0.26
N HIS A 78 6.32 5.66 0.55
CA HIS A 78 5.76 6.90 1.08
C HIS A 78 5.16 7.75 -0.05
N LEU A 79 4.32 8.70 0.31
CA LEU A 79 3.74 9.63 -0.65
C LEU A 79 4.54 10.95 -0.72
N PHE A 80 4.86 11.55 0.42
CA PHE A 80 5.56 12.83 0.50
C PHE A 80 6.92 12.74 1.18
N ASN A 81 6.97 12.14 2.37
CA ASN A 81 8.14 12.13 3.23
C ASN A 81 8.54 10.73 3.65
N PHE A 82 9.83 10.46 3.71
CA PHE A 82 10.36 9.15 4.13
C PHE A 82 9.80 8.68 5.47
N ASN A 83 9.58 9.62 6.41
CA ASN A 83 9.06 9.31 7.75
C ASN A 83 7.70 8.60 7.75
N GLU A 84 6.90 8.78 6.69
CA GLU A 84 5.60 8.09 6.55
C GLU A 84 5.74 6.57 6.61
N ARG A 85 6.93 6.05 6.22
CA ARG A 85 7.22 4.62 6.22
C ARG A 85 7.29 4.01 7.61
N ILE A 86 7.67 4.80 8.62
CA ILE A 86 7.94 4.32 9.98
C ILE A 86 7.10 5.12 10.96
N LYS A 87 6.06 4.50 11.50
CA LYS A 87 5.21 5.14 12.50
C LYS A 87 5.24 4.36 13.81
N VAL A 88 5.12 5.08 14.92
CA VAL A 88 4.85 4.52 16.25
C VAL A 88 3.56 5.13 16.77
N ASN A 89 2.61 4.29 17.16
CA ASN A 89 1.27 4.68 17.62
C ASN A 89 0.56 5.63 16.64
N GLY A 90 0.66 5.33 15.34
CA GLY A 90 0.03 6.09 14.26
C GLY A 90 0.73 7.40 13.89
N GLN A 91 1.82 7.77 14.57
CA GLN A 91 2.58 8.99 14.32
C GLN A 91 3.90 8.67 13.61
N ALA A 92 4.21 9.38 12.53
CA ALA A 92 5.52 9.28 11.87
C ALA A 92 6.64 9.64 12.86
N VAL A 93 7.68 8.81 12.90
CA VAL A 93 8.78 9.04 13.83
C VAL A 93 9.60 10.28 13.44
N PRO A 94 10.11 11.05 14.40
CA PRO A 94 11.02 12.17 14.14
C PRO A 94 12.29 11.68 13.41
N GLU A 95 12.80 12.49 12.48
CA GLU A 95 14.00 12.18 11.65
C GLU A 95 15.20 11.71 12.46
N ARG A 96 15.41 12.26 13.65
CA ARG A 96 16.54 11.89 14.52
C ARG A 96 16.62 10.39 14.80
N TYR A 97 15.48 9.69 14.94
CA TYR A 97 15.46 8.24 15.16
C TYR A 97 15.89 7.47 13.92
N ILE A 98 15.45 7.92 12.75
CA ILE A 98 15.82 7.35 11.45
C ILE A 98 17.32 7.55 11.21
N ILE A 99 17.82 8.77 11.40
CA ILE A 99 19.23 9.13 11.24
C ILE A 99 20.12 8.31 12.18
N ASN A 100 19.73 8.16 13.45
CA ASN A 100 20.49 7.36 14.42
C ASN A 100 20.50 5.88 14.02
N SER A 101 19.38 5.34 13.56
CA SER A 101 19.32 3.98 13.05
C SER A 101 20.20 3.77 11.82
N PHE A 102 20.18 4.71 10.87
CA PHE A 102 21.07 4.65 9.70
C PHE A 102 22.54 4.69 10.08
N LYS A 103 22.95 5.54 11.04
CA LYS A 103 24.31 5.57 11.57
C LYS A 103 24.71 4.21 12.16
N LEU A 104 23.85 3.64 12.99
CA LEU A 104 24.12 2.35 13.62
C LEU A 104 24.26 1.22 12.59
N ILE A 105 23.41 1.22 11.55
CA ILE A 105 23.50 0.26 10.44
C ILE A 105 24.82 0.45 9.68
N GLU A 106 25.17 1.68 9.30
CA GLU A 106 26.38 2.02 8.58
C GLU A 106 27.65 1.58 9.33
N GLU A 107 27.73 1.82 10.63
CA GLU A 107 28.84 1.41 11.50
C GLU A 107 28.96 -0.12 11.62
N ASN A 108 27.89 -0.87 11.37
CA ASN A 108 27.87 -2.34 11.57
C ASN A 108 27.80 -3.15 10.28
N ARG A 109 27.51 -2.55 9.12
CA ARG A 109 27.44 -3.28 7.84
C ARG A 109 28.81 -3.69 7.28
N GLY A 110 29.89 -3.05 7.69
CA GLY A 110 31.23 -3.30 7.14
C GLY A 110 31.28 -3.07 5.62
N SER A 111 31.70 -4.08 4.87
CA SER A 111 31.74 -4.04 3.40
C SER A 111 30.43 -4.48 2.72
N VAL A 112 29.40 -4.85 3.47
CA VAL A 112 28.13 -5.31 2.90
C VAL A 112 27.44 -4.14 2.20
N GLN A 113 27.07 -4.35 0.94
CA GLN A 113 26.26 -3.38 0.19
C GLN A 113 24.79 -3.62 0.49
N LEU A 114 24.18 -2.70 1.21
CA LEU A 114 22.75 -2.70 1.51
C LEU A 114 21.99 -1.81 0.53
N THR A 115 20.82 -2.26 0.13
CA THR A 115 19.90 -1.44 -0.68
C THR A 115 19.19 -0.40 0.18
N TYR A 116 18.57 0.58 -0.48
CA TYR A 116 17.70 1.56 0.15
C TYR A 116 16.60 0.90 1.00
N PHE A 117 16.02 -0.21 0.52
CA PHE A 117 14.95 -0.89 1.23
C PHE A 117 15.48 -1.74 2.40
N ASP A 118 16.69 -2.29 2.29
CA ASP A 118 17.36 -2.96 3.41
C ASP A 118 17.59 -1.99 4.59
N PHE A 119 18.15 -0.80 4.30
CA PHE A 119 18.31 0.25 5.31
C PHE A 119 16.99 0.67 5.94
N SER A 120 15.95 0.84 5.11
CA SER A 120 14.62 1.25 5.58
C SER A 120 14.02 0.21 6.53
N THR A 121 14.13 -1.08 6.17
CA THR A 121 13.61 -2.20 6.97
C THR A 121 14.36 -2.34 8.29
N LEU A 122 15.70 -2.36 8.25
CA LEU A 122 16.52 -2.45 9.46
C LEU A 122 16.29 -1.26 10.40
N ALA A 123 16.17 -0.04 9.85
CA ALA A 123 15.90 1.15 10.65
C ALA A 123 14.53 1.07 11.34
N ALA A 124 13.49 0.61 10.64
CA ALA A 124 12.17 0.43 11.23
C ALA A 124 12.22 -0.54 12.43
N LEU A 125 12.88 -1.69 12.26
CA LEU A 125 13.01 -2.70 13.31
C LEU A 125 13.83 -2.20 14.52
N LEU A 126 14.91 -1.46 14.29
CA LEU A 126 15.70 -0.82 15.36
C LEU A 126 14.85 0.18 16.16
N ILE A 127 14.10 1.02 15.47
CA ILE A 127 13.21 2.01 16.09
C ILE A 127 12.13 1.32 16.91
N PHE A 128 11.49 0.27 16.40
CA PHE A 128 10.46 -0.46 17.13
C PHE A 128 11.00 -1.14 18.39
N ASN A 129 12.23 -1.66 18.35
CA ASN A 129 12.92 -2.17 19.53
C ASN A 129 13.22 -1.05 20.55
N GLU A 130 13.68 0.13 20.10
CA GLU A 130 13.95 1.29 20.96
C GLU A 130 12.67 1.76 21.68
N PHE A 131 11.55 1.83 20.95
CA PHE A 131 10.24 2.22 21.49
C PHE A 131 9.55 1.09 22.28
N LYS A 132 10.08 -0.14 22.23
CA LYS A 132 9.51 -1.31 22.90
C LYS A 132 8.04 -1.52 22.57
N VAL A 133 7.69 -1.44 21.28
CA VAL A 133 6.30 -1.60 20.83
C VAL A 133 5.77 -3.00 21.18
N ASP A 134 4.49 -3.12 21.51
CA ASP A 134 3.84 -4.41 21.81
C ASP A 134 3.64 -5.23 20.53
N VAL A 135 3.32 -4.54 19.42
CA VAL A 135 3.00 -5.15 18.12
C VAL A 135 3.71 -4.41 17.01
N MET A 136 4.34 -5.17 16.12
CA MET A 136 4.86 -4.67 14.84
C MET A 136 3.93 -5.12 13.71
N VAL A 137 3.48 -4.20 12.84
CA VAL A 137 2.70 -4.49 11.62
C VAL A 137 3.53 -4.05 10.42
N LEU A 138 4.04 -5.02 9.66
CA LEU A 138 5.08 -4.82 8.67
C LEU A 138 4.55 -5.13 7.27
N GLU A 139 4.61 -4.15 6.36
CA GLU A 139 4.26 -4.30 4.96
C GLU A 139 5.42 -4.86 4.14
N ILE A 140 5.20 -5.94 3.39
CA ILE A 140 6.11 -6.44 2.36
C ILE A 140 6.22 -5.42 1.22
N GLY A 141 7.43 -5.03 0.84
CA GLY A 141 7.65 -4.13 -0.27
C GLY A 141 7.39 -4.79 -1.63
N LEU A 142 8.04 -5.92 -1.90
CA LEU A 142 7.92 -6.63 -3.17
C LEU A 142 7.98 -8.16 -2.97
N GLY A 143 7.05 -8.87 -3.59
CA GLY A 143 7.04 -10.34 -3.56
C GLY A 143 6.68 -10.89 -2.18
N GLY A 144 7.63 -11.50 -1.53
CA GLY A 144 7.52 -12.08 -0.19
C GLY A 144 8.81 -12.79 0.22
N ARG A 145 9.20 -13.85 -0.48
CA ARG A 145 10.30 -14.75 -0.11
C ARG A 145 11.64 -14.05 0.14
N LEU A 146 12.03 -13.14 -0.73
CA LEU A 146 13.31 -12.44 -0.73
C LEU A 146 13.20 -10.97 -0.29
N ASP A 147 12.02 -10.56 0.16
CA ASP A 147 11.82 -9.20 0.65
C ASP A 147 12.51 -8.98 2.01
N PRO A 148 13.22 -7.89 2.21
CA PRO A 148 13.90 -7.57 3.48
C PRO A 148 13.01 -7.70 4.72
N VAL A 149 11.73 -7.34 4.63
CA VAL A 149 10.78 -7.48 5.74
C VAL A 149 10.58 -8.94 6.15
N ASN A 150 10.71 -9.88 5.22
CA ASN A 150 10.52 -11.31 5.49
C ASN A 150 11.65 -11.94 6.34
N ILE A 151 12.67 -11.16 6.72
CA ILE A 151 13.71 -11.62 7.66
C ILE A 151 13.15 -11.84 9.07
N VAL A 152 12.04 -11.19 9.42
CA VAL A 152 11.40 -11.34 10.72
C VAL A 152 10.43 -12.53 10.71
N ASP A 153 10.44 -13.33 11.79
CA ASP A 153 9.46 -14.38 11.96
C ASP A 153 8.10 -13.81 12.36
N SER A 154 7.09 -14.01 11.52
CA SER A 154 5.74 -13.50 11.77
C SER A 154 4.95 -14.41 12.72
N ASP A 155 4.22 -13.81 13.68
CA ASP A 155 3.21 -14.50 14.48
C ASP A 155 1.88 -14.66 13.72
N ILE A 156 1.58 -13.73 12.81
CA ILE A 156 0.43 -13.77 11.90
C ILE A 156 0.90 -13.28 10.53
N ALA A 157 0.55 -13.98 9.47
CA ALA A 157 0.75 -13.53 8.11
C ALA A 157 -0.59 -13.19 7.46
N ILE A 158 -0.66 -12.03 6.79
CA ILE A 158 -1.84 -11.61 6.02
C ILE A 158 -1.44 -11.55 4.55
N LEU A 159 -2.14 -12.28 3.70
CA LEU A 159 -2.05 -12.18 2.25
C LEU A 159 -3.34 -11.54 1.74
N THR A 160 -3.26 -10.26 1.35
CA THR A 160 -4.45 -9.48 0.96
C THR A 160 -5.08 -10.01 -0.32
N ASN A 161 -4.26 -10.16 -1.37
CA ASN A 161 -4.64 -10.74 -2.66
C ASN A 161 -3.41 -11.15 -3.48
N VAL A 162 -3.66 -11.88 -4.56
CA VAL A 162 -2.64 -12.29 -5.55
C VAL A 162 -3.15 -11.94 -6.94
N GLU A 163 -2.56 -10.92 -7.56
CA GLU A 163 -2.87 -10.46 -8.91
C GLU A 163 -1.58 -10.32 -9.74
N LEU A 164 -1.71 -10.17 -11.05
CA LEU A 164 -0.58 -9.93 -11.93
C LEU A 164 -0.05 -8.51 -11.71
N ASP A 165 1.16 -8.42 -11.23
CA ASP A 165 1.94 -7.18 -11.06
C ASP A 165 3.42 -7.54 -10.88
N HIS A 166 4.33 -6.62 -11.23
CA HIS A 166 5.77 -6.83 -11.14
C HIS A 166 6.25 -8.15 -11.79
N GLN A 167 5.72 -8.45 -12.98
CA GLN A 167 5.91 -9.74 -13.65
C GLN A 167 7.39 -10.03 -13.96
N ASP A 168 8.20 -9.01 -14.21
CA ASP A 168 9.65 -9.14 -14.46
C ASP A 168 10.40 -9.71 -13.23
N TRP A 169 9.84 -9.57 -12.02
CA TRP A 169 10.44 -10.00 -10.77
C TRP A 169 9.77 -11.23 -10.16
N LEU A 170 8.45 -11.32 -10.27
CA LEU A 170 7.66 -12.30 -9.52
C LEU A 170 7.13 -13.43 -10.40
N GLY A 171 7.23 -13.29 -11.74
CA GLY A 171 6.69 -14.24 -12.71
C GLY A 171 5.36 -13.81 -13.32
N ASN A 172 4.93 -14.52 -14.35
CA ASN A 172 3.86 -14.15 -15.27
C ASN A 172 2.52 -14.86 -15.02
N THR A 173 2.40 -15.62 -13.94
CA THR A 173 1.16 -16.28 -13.55
C THR A 173 0.83 -16.04 -12.09
N ARG A 174 -0.47 -16.04 -11.75
CA ARG A 174 -0.91 -15.90 -10.37
C ARG A 174 -0.38 -17.01 -9.46
N GLU A 175 -0.17 -18.22 -9.99
CA GLU A 175 0.39 -19.34 -9.22
C GLU A 175 1.84 -19.09 -8.82
N ILE A 176 2.68 -18.62 -9.74
CA ILE A 176 4.09 -18.29 -9.45
C ILE A 176 4.16 -17.13 -8.44
N ILE A 177 3.38 -16.07 -8.68
CA ILE A 177 3.30 -14.91 -7.77
C ILE A 177 2.76 -15.32 -6.40
N GLY A 178 1.78 -16.22 -6.36
CA GLY A 178 1.19 -16.77 -5.14
C GLY A 178 2.21 -17.51 -4.30
N LYS A 179 3.01 -18.39 -4.93
CA LYS A 179 4.10 -19.13 -4.27
C LYS A 179 5.15 -18.18 -3.67
N GLU A 180 5.54 -17.15 -4.41
CA GLU A 180 6.51 -16.16 -3.95
C GLU A 180 5.98 -15.37 -2.72
N LYS A 181 4.70 -14.97 -2.76
CA LYS A 181 4.05 -14.24 -1.68
C LYS A 181 3.76 -15.10 -0.45
N ALA A 182 3.40 -16.36 -0.63
CA ALA A 182 3.12 -17.29 0.47
C ALA A 182 4.36 -17.64 1.31
N ALA A 183 5.56 -17.30 0.85
CA ALA A 183 6.79 -17.48 1.61
C ALA A 183 6.91 -16.59 2.87
N ILE A 184 5.99 -15.69 3.10
CA ILE A 184 5.87 -14.93 4.38
C ILE A 184 5.23 -15.77 5.50
N PHE A 185 4.66 -16.93 5.19
CA PHE A 185 4.05 -17.82 6.17
C PHE A 185 5.12 -18.47 7.05
N ARG A 186 4.76 -18.74 8.30
CA ARG A 186 5.61 -19.46 9.27
C ARG A 186 4.88 -20.70 9.78
N SER A 187 5.63 -21.77 10.01
CA SER A 187 5.04 -23.07 10.43
C SER A 187 4.10 -22.92 11.63
N GLN A 188 2.92 -23.52 11.52
CA GLN A 188 1.87 -23.58 12.55
C GLN A 188 1.31 -22.20 12.97
N LYS A 189 1.64 -21.12 12.28
CA LYS A 189 1.13 -19.78 12.58
C LYS A 189 -0.18 -19.49 11.82
N PRO A 190 -1.04 -18.61 12.35
CA PRO A 190 -2.22 -18.12 11.65
C PRO A 190 -1.88 -17.43 10.33
N VAL A 191 -2.64 -17.75 9.30
CA VAL A 191 -2.56 -17.14 7.96
C VAL A 191 -3.94 -16.63 7.57
N ILE A 192 -4.00 -15.36 7.14
CA ILE A 192 -5.23 -14.69 6.71
C ILE A 192 -5.16 -14.50 5.20
N LEU A 193 -6.17 -14.99 4.48
CA LEU A 193 -6.30 -14.91 3.03
C LEU A 193 -7.49 -14.02 2.68
N GLY A 194 -7.21 -12.79 2.22
CA GLY A 194 -8.18 -11.71 2.04
C GLY A 194 -8.96 -11.74 0.71
N GLN A 195 -8.69 -12.70 -0.17
CA GLN A 195 -9.31 -12.83 -1.49
C GLN A 195 -10.02 -14.18 -1.63
N HIS A 196 -11.23 -14.20 -2.22
CA HIS A 196 -11.99 -15.42 -2.46
C HIS A 196 -11.27 -16.37 -3.43
N SER A 197 -10.69 -15.84 -4.50
CA SER A 197 -9.97 -16.59 -5.53
C SER A 197 -8.46 -16.52 -5.32
N ILE A 198 -7.97 -17.23 -4.31
CA ILE A 198 -6.52 -17.39 -4.05
C ILE A 198 -5.96 -18.52 -4.91
N PRO A 199 -4.73 -18.39 -5.48
CA PRO A 199 -4.03 -19.46 -6.19
C PRO A 199 -3.82 -20.72 -5.35
N GLU A 200 -3.83 -21.90 -5.99
CA GLU A 200 -3.65 -23.19 -5.31
C GLU A 200 -2.28 -23.29 -4.64
N SER A 201 -1.23 -22.74 -5.26
CA SER A 201 0.13 -22.68 -4.71
C SER A 201 0.21 -22.04 -3.31
N VAL A 202 -0.72 -21.14 -2.98
CA VAL A 202 -0.80 -20.51 -1.65
C VAL A 202 -1.37 -21.51 -0.62
N PHE A 203 -2.39 -22.29 -1.02
CA PHE A 203 -2.95 -23.32 -0.16
C PHE A 203 -1.98 -24.47 0.07
N GLU A 204 -1.27 -24.92 -0.98
CA GLU A 204 -0.23 -25.94 -0.88
C GLU A 204 0.83 -25.51 0.17
N LYS A 205 1.27 -24.25 0.13
CA LYS A 205 2.23 -23.72 1.11
C LYS A 205 1.65 -23.68 2.53
N ALA A 206 0.40 -23.31 2.67
CA ALA A 206 -0.26 -23.26 3.98
C ALA A 206 -0.45 -24.68 4.57
N ILE A 207 -0.73 -25.68 3.74
CA ILE A 207 -0.82 -27.10 4.14
C ILE A 207 0.55 -27.63 4.54
N GLU A 208 1.59 -27.40 3.71
CA GLU A 208 2.98 -27.78 3.99
C GLU A 208 3.44 -27.29 5.38
N LEU A 209 3.10 -26.03 5.71
CA LEU A 209 3.46 -25.39 6.98
C LEU A 209 2.47 -25.64 8.13
N GLN A 210 1.43 -26.46 7.90
CA GLN A 210 0.38 -26.76 8.89
C GLN A 210 -0.25 -25.49 9.50
N ASN A 211 -0.48 -24.47 8.67
CA ASN A 211 -1.01 -23.21 9.12
C ASN A 211 -2.48 -23.28 9.52
N GLN A 212 -2.88 -22.44 10.49
CA GLN A 212 -4.27 -22.14 10.75
C GLN A 212 -4.77 -21.13 9.71
N VAL A 213 -5.51 -21.59 8.69
CA VAL A 213 -5.97 -20.74 7.60
C VAL A 213 -7.30 -20.06 7.94
N TYR A 214 -7.30 -18.73 7.89
CA TYR A 214 -8.48 -17.86 7.96
C TYR A 214 -8.68 -17.24 6.57
N ARG A 215 -9.62 -17.77 5.80
CA ARG A 215 -9.93 -17.21 4.47
C ARG A 215 -11.28 -16.54 4.45
N VAL A 216 -11.43 -15.54 3.59
CA VAL A 216 -12.71 -14.92 3.27
C VAL A 216 -13.66 -15.94 2.63
N GLY A 217 -14.95 -15.91 2.97
CA GLY A 217 -15.92 -16.93 2.60
C GLY A 217 -15.76 -18.26 3.39
N GLY A 218 -14.94 -18.27 4.43
CA GLY A 218 -14.70 -19.41 5.31
C GLY A 218 -14.80 -19.01 6.78
N ARG A 219 -13.65 -18.87 7.48
CA ARG A 219 -13.64 -18.47 8.89
C ARG A 219 -13.93 -17.00 9.13
N PHE A 220 -13.90 -16.16 8.11
CA PHE A 220 -14.45 -14.82 8.13
C PHE A 220 -15.10 -14.50 6.80
N ASP A 221 -16.01 -13.53 6.83
CA ASP A 221 -16.64 -13.02 5.61
C ASP A 221 -17.11 -11.57 5.80
N TYR A 222 -17.41 -10.91 4.69
CA TYR A 222 -18.00 -9.59 4.68
C TYR A 222 -19.07 -9.49 3.60
N GLN A 223 -20.08 -8.65 3.85
CA GLN A 223 -21.13 -8.35 2.88
C GLN A 223 -21.21 -6.84 2.69
N VAL A 224 -21.34 -6.42 1.44
CA VAL A 224 -21.47 -5.00 1.08
C VAL A 224 -22.89 -4.74 0.58
N ASP A 225 -23.61 -3.85 1.26
CA ASP A 225 -24.86 -3.27 0.79
C ASP A 225 -24.57 -1.94 0.09
N GLY A 226 -24.48 -1.98 -1.23
CA GLY A 226 -24.18 -0.80 -2.04
C GLY A 226 -25.29 0.25 -2.01
N LEU A 227 -26.55 -0.16 -1.85
CA LEU A 227 -27.71 0.74 -1.79
C LEU A 227 -27.71 1.56 -0.49
N GLN A 228 -27.43 0.91 0.63
CA GLN A 228 -27.35 1.58 1.93
C GLN A 228 -25.97 2.20 2.22
N LYS A 229 -24.99 2.00 1.32
CA LYS A 229 -23.59 2.39 1.51
C LYS A 229 -23.02 1.88 2.84
N LYS A 230 -23.31 0.61 3.15
CA LYS A 230 -22.88 -0.06 4.38
C LYS A 230 -22.29 -1.43 4.11
N TRP A 231 -21.58 -1.94 5.08
CA TRP A 231 -21.06 -3.30 5.05
C TRP A 231 -21.14 -3.96 6.43
N SER A 232 -21.01 -5.28 6.43
CA SER A 232 -20.96 -6.08 7.64
C SER A 232 -19.80 -7.06 7.57
N TYR A 233 -19.31 -7.46 8.73
CA TYR A 233 -18.21 -8.41 8.90
C TYR A 233 -18.63 -9.51 9.88
N SER A 234 -18.24 -10.74 9.57
CA SER A 234 -18.43 -11.90 10.45
C SER A 234 -17.13 -12.69 10.59
N PHE A 235 -16.90 -13.20 11.79
CA PHE A 235 -15.74 -14.01 12.12
C PHE A 235 -16.18 -15.22 12.93
N SER A 236 -15.73 -16.42 12.54
CA SER A 236 -15.97 -17.70 13.22
C SER A 236 -14.62 -18.30 13.65
N GLY A 237 -14.08 -17.80 14.75
CA GLY A 237 -12.88 -18.32 15.41
C GLY A 237 -13.24 -19.02 16.72
N GLN A 238 -12.47 -18.77 17.79
CA GLN A 238 -12.81 -19.26 19.14
C GLN A 238 -14.13 -18.67 19.66
N LYS A 239 -14.48 -17.47 19.22
CA LYS A 239 -15.77 -16.82 19.47
C LYS A 239 -16.36 -16.34 18.15
N ALA A 240 -17.65 -16.43 17.97
CA ALA A 240 -18.34 -15.81 16.85
C ALA A 240 -18.46 -14.29 17.10
N ILE A 241 -18.03 -13.50 16.12
CA ILE A 241 -18.04 -12.04 16.19
C ILE A 241 -18.74 -11.51 14.94
N THR A 242 -19.62 -10.54 15.12
CA THR A 242 -20.28 -9.85 14.01
C THR A 242 -20.26 -8.34 14.25
N PHE A 243 -19.83 -7.61 13.24
CA PHE A 243 -20.00 -6.16 13.17
C PHE A 243 -20.91 -5.86 11.99
N SER A 244 -21.95 -5.07 12.21
CA SER A 244 -22.96 -4.78 11.20
C SER A 244 -23.19 -3.28 11.06
N GLN A 245 -23.77 -2.88 9.91
CA GLN A 245 -24.16 -1.49 9.63
C GLN A 245 -22.99 -0.50 9.62
N ILE A 246 -21.76 -0.96 9.27
CA ILE A 246 -20.59 -0.11 9.15
C ILE A 246 -20.69 0.70 7.85
N HIS A 247 -20.47 2.01 7.89
CA HIS A 247 -20.54 2.84 6.69
C HIS A 247 -19.36 2.53 5.74
N LEU A 248 -19.69 2.48 4.45
CA LEU A 248 -18.65 2.41 3.41
C LEU A 248 -17.90 3.75 3.35
N ASN A 249 -16.61 3.65 3.32
CA ASN A 249 -15.70 4.76 3.06
C ASN A 249 -14.94 4.53 1.73
N ASN A 250 -13.85 5.24 1.53
CA ASN A 250 -12.98 5.11 0.36
C ASN A 250 -12.02 3.90 0.42
N LEU A 251 -11.97 3.17 1.52
CA LEU A 251 -11.03 2.06 1.71
C LEU A 251 -11.65 0.72 1.28
N SER A 252 -10.80 -0.22 0.88
CA SER A 252 -11.20 -1.56 0.46
C SER A 252 -11.75 -2.38 1.64
N VAL A 253 -13.01 -2.80 1.56
CA VAL A 253 -13.66 -3.64 2.59
C VAL A 253 -12.92 -4.96 2.77
N SER A 254 -12.36 -5.56 1.72
CA SER A 254 -11.51 -6.76 1.81
C SER A 254 -10.27 -6.53 2.69
N SER A 255 -9.59 -5.38 2.51
CA SER A 255 -8.44 -5.01 3.34
C SER A 255 -8.84 -4.76 4.80
N LEU A 256 -9.96 -4.06 5.02
CA LEU A 256 -10.51 -3.82 6.35
C LEU A 256 -10.89 -5.13 7.06
N SER A 257 -11.52 -6.05 6.33
CA SER A 257 -11.94 -7.36 6.86
C SER A 257 -10.74 -8.24 7.23
N SER A 258 -9.67 -8.21 6.42
CA SER A 258 -8.43 -8.92 6.72
C SER A 258 -7.76 -8.38 7.99
N ALA A 259 -7.75 -7.06 8.17
CA ALA A 259 -7.25 -6.41 9.38
C ALA A 259 -8.09 -6.75 10.62
N LEU A 260 -9.44 -6.72 10.50
CA LEU A 260 -10.35 -7.15 11.57
C LEU A 260 -10.11 -8.60 11.96
N THR A 261 -9.82 -9.48 11.00
CA THR A 261 -9.54 -10.88 11.27
C THR A 261 -8.26 -11.02 12.10
N ALA A 262 -7.19 -10.31 11.74
CA ALA A 262 -5.95 -10.29 12.55
C ALA A 262 -6.20 -9.74 13.96
N PHE A 263 -6.98 -8.67 14.07
CA PHE A 263 -7.38 -8.10 15.35
C PHE A 263 -8.15 -9.12 16.21
N CYS A 264 -9.14 -9.83 15.65
CA CYS A 264 -9.91 -10.85 16.36
C CYS A 264 -9.07 -12.07 16.79
N ILE A 265 -7.97 -12.37 16.10
CA ILE A 265 -7.03 -13.43 16.49
C ILE A 265 -6.13 -12.98 17.65
N LEU A 266 -5.73 -11.71 17.67
CA LEU A 266 -4.79 -11.16 18.66
C LEU A 266 -5.44 -10.78 19.98
N GLU A 267 -6.65 -10.24 19.94
CA GLU A 267 -7.31 -9.64 21.09
C GLU A 267 -8.45 -10.53 21.62
N GLU A 268 -8.44 -10.79 22.92
CA GLU A 268 -9.52 -11.52 23.59
C GLU A 268 -10.81 -10.69 23.69
N ASP A 269 -10.66 -9.39 23.96
CA ASP A 269 -11.75 -8.42 23.99
C ASP A 269 -11.80 -7.63 22.67
N VAL A 270 -12.75 -7.99 21.82
CA VAL A 270 -12.96 -7.38 20.51
C VAL A 270 -14.05 -6.31 20.49
N LYS A 271 -14.55 -5.90 21.64
CA LYS A 271 -15.52 -4.78 21.72
C LYS A 271 -14.85 -3.48 21.27
N ILE A 272 -15.31 -2.91 20.16
CA ILE A 272 -14.69 -1.74 19.54
C ILE A 272 -15.74 -0.94 18.76
N ASP A 273 -15.60 0.38 18.75
CA ASP A 273 -16.31 1.27 17.83
C ASP A 273 -15.52 1.37 16.51
N ILE A 274 -15.91 0.55 15.54
CA ILE A 274 -15.25 0.49 14.21
C ILE A 274 -15.37 1.82 13.49
N GLU A 275 -16.48 2.53 13.60
CA GLU A 275 -16.70 3.83 12.97
C GLU A 275 -15.70 4.88 13.49
N ALA A 276 -15.46 4.89 14.79
CA ALA A 276 -14.46 5.78 15.39
C ALA A 276 -13.04 5.44 14.95
N VAL A 277 -12.75 4.16 14.73
CA VAL A 277 -11.44 3.72 14.20
C VAL A 277 -11.28 4.09 12.72
N LEU A 278 -12.32 3.85 11.89
CA LEU A 278 -12.29 4.21 10.48
C LEU A 278 -12.06 5.71 10.27
N LYS A 279 -12.65 6.57 11.10
CA LYS A 279 -12.41 8.03 11.06
C LYS A 279 -10.96 8.43 11.33
N LYS A 280 -10.21 7.60 12.06
CA LYS A 280 -8.78 7.81 12.36
C LYS A 280 -7.85 7.15 11.35
N THR A 281 -8.39 6.29 10.49
CA THR A 281 -7.63 5.59 9.45
C THR A 281 -7.46 6.55 8.27
N ASP A 282 -6.33 7.26 8.24
CA ASP A 282 -6.02 8.26 7.20
C ASP A 282 -4.97 7.70 6.24
N LEU A 283 -5.37 7.51 4.99
CA LEU A 283 -4.52 7.06 3.90
C LEU A 283 -4.69 7.97 2.69
N LYS A 284 -3.68 8.80 2.48
CA LYS A 284 -3.64 9.68 1.32
C LYS A 284 -3.53 8.91 0.00
N GLY A 285 -4.19 9.43 -1.04
CA GLY A 285 -4.13 8.84 -2.37
C GLY A 285 -4.83 7.46 -2.47
N ARG A 286 -5.84 7.19 -1.65
CA ARG A 286 -6.70 6.00 -1.75
C ARG A 286 -8.14 6.42 -1.94
N CYS A 287 -8.56 6.61 -3.19
CA CYS A 287 -9.83 7.23 -3.56
C CYS A 287 -10.12 8.48 -2.69
N GLU A 288 -9.10 9.29 -2.45
CA GLU A 288 -9.16 10.47 -1.61
C GLU A 288 -9.85 11.62 -2.36
N LEU A 289 -11.04 12.00 -1.88
CA LEU A 289 -11.80 13.08 -2.48
C LEU A 289 -11.53 14.41 -1.77
N ILE A 290 -11.01 15.39 -2.51
CA ILE A 290 -10.74 16.74 -2.02
C ILE A 290 -11.76 17.69 -2.64
N GLU A 291 -12.50 18.44 -1.79
CA GLU A 291 -13.48 19.47 -2.18
C GLU A 291 -14.52 19.01 -3.22
N ASN A 292 -14.86 17.74 -3.18
CA ASN A 292 -15.77 17.13 -4.18
C ASN A 292 -15.34 17.39 -5.64
N ARG A 293 -14.09 17.76 -5.88
CA ARG A 293 -13.53 18.16 -7.19
C ARG A 293 -12.37 17.29 -7.63
N PHE A 294 -11.44 16.94 -6.73
CA PHE A 294 -10.25 16.17 -7.03
C PHE A 294 -10.33 14.81 -6.37
N LEU A 295 -10.26 13.75 -7.16
CA LEU A 295 -10.19 12.37 -6.68
C LEU A 295 -8.78 11.83 -6.95
N LEU A 296 -8.06 11.51 -5.87
CA LEU A 296 -6.69 11.03 -5.93
C LEU A 296 -6.63 9.54 -5.61
N ASP A 297 -5.99 8.76 -6.49
CA ASP A 297 -5.79 7.34 -6.25
C ASP A 297 -4.46 6.84 -6.85
N VAL A 298 -3.73 6.04 -6.10
CA VAL A 298 -2.43 5.49 -6.54
C VAL A 298 -2.56 4.21 -7.38
N SER A 299 -3.72 3.89 -7.91
CA SER A 299 -3.96 2.73 -8.77
C SER A 299 -3.00 2.71 -9.96
N HIS A 300 -2.31 1.56 -10.15
CA HIS A 300 -1.27 1.39 -11.17
C HIS A 300 -1.23 -0.04 -11.77
N ASN A 301 -2.27 -0.84 -11.54
CA ASN A 301 -2.47 -2.16 -12.15
C ASN A 301 -3.96 -2.41 -12.40
N GLU A 302 -4.29 -3.46 -13.18
CA GLU A 302 -5.67 -3.76 -13.58
C GLU A 302 -6.62 -3.89 -12.39
N SER A 303 -6.24 -4.64 -11.37
CA SER A 303 -7.09 -4.91 -10.21
C SER A 303 -7.42 -3.63 -9.44
N SER A 304 -6.42 -2.75 -9.22
CA SER A 304 -6.65 -1.46 -8.56
C SER A 304 -7.48 -0.50 -9.43
N ALA A 305 -7.30 -0.51 -10.75
CA ALA A 305 -8.11 0.29 -11.67
C ALA A 305 -9.58 -0.19 -11.72
N ARG A 306 -9.83 -1.49 -11.64
CA ARG A 306 -11.19 -2.04 -11.48
C ARG A 306 -11.85 -1.57 -10.17
N TYR A 307 -11.09 -1.56 -9.07
CA TYR A 307 -11.60 -1.03 -7.81
C TYR A 307 -11.94 0.46 -7.91
N LEU A 308 -11.08 1.26 -8.56
CA LEU A 308 -11.29 2.69 -8.80
C LEU A 308 -12.54 2.92 -9.67
N SER A 309 -12.73 2.15 -10.75
CA SER A 309 -13.93 2.21 -11.59
C SER A 309 -15.21 1.93 -10.79
N ALA A 310 -15.21 0.84 -10.01
CA ALA A 310 -16.34 0.51 -9.14
C ALA A 310 -16.60 1.58 -8.06
N PHE A 311 -15.54 2.24 -7.57
CA PHE A 311 -15.68 3.38 -6.65
C PHE A 311 -16.35 4.58 -7.33
N LEU A 312 -15.94 4.90 -8.57
CA LEU A 312 -16.57 5.97 -9.36
C LEU A 312 -18.05 5.70 -9.62
N GLU A 313 -18.40 4.48 -10.03
CA GLU A 313 -19.78 4.07 -10.29
C GLU A 313 -20.66 4.17 -9.04
N ARG A 314 -20.15 3.81 -7.87
CA ARG A 314 -20.90 3.82 -6.61
C ARG A 314 -21.11 5.23 -6.04
N ASN A 315 -20.17 6.14 -6.26
CA ASN A 315 -20.14 7.42 -5.55
C ASN A 315 -20.48 8.64 -6.40
N PHE A 316 -20.49 8.52 -7.72
CA PHE A 316 -20.75 9.64 -8.62
C PHE A 316 -21.77 9.28 -9.69
N GLU A 317 -22.65 10.23 -10.02
CA GLU A 317 -23.65 10.08 -11.07
C GLU A 317 -23.00 9.72 -12.41
N SER A 318 -23.73 8.96 -13.24
CA SER A 318 -23.22 8.46 -14.52
C SER A 318 -22.91 9.55 -15.54
N ASP A 319 -23.60 10.68 -15.46
CA ASP A 319 -23.46 11.86 -16.33
C ASP A 319 -22.43 12.87 -15.82
N ARG A 320 -21.92 12.70 -14.58
CA ARG A 320 -20.86 13.56 -14.06
C ARG A 320 -19.64 13.49 -14.94
N GLU A 321 -19.21 14.64 -15.45
CA GLU A 321 -18.00 14.74 -16.26
C GLU A 321 -16.77 14.33 -15.45
N ILE A 322 -15.93 13.44 -16.02
CA ILE A 322 -14.66 13.02 -15.42
C ILE A 322 -13.51 13.30 -16.39
N SER A 323 -12.59 14.14 -15.95
CA SER A 323 -11.30 14.36 -16.61
C SER A 323 -10.22 13.64 -15.82
N ALA A 324 -9.34 12.88 -16.50
CA ALA A 324 -8.31 12.08 -15.85
C ALA A 324 -6.90 12.62 -16.12
N VAL A 325 -6.18 12.97 -15.06
CA VAL A 325 -4.73 13.20 -15.08
C VAL A 325 -4.07 11.85 -14.79
N PHE A 326 -3.40 11.29 -15.81
CA PHE A 326 -2.84 9.95 -15.74
C PHE A 326 -1.34 9.96 -16.05
N GLY A 327 -0.56 9.47 -15.08
CA GLY A 327 0.89 9.30 -15.19
C GLY A 327 1.32 8.00 -14.51
N VAL A 328 2.14 7.19 -15.20
CA VAL A 328 2.42 5.81 -14.79
C VAL A 328 3.86 5.42 -15.10
N MET A 329 4.36 4.36 -14.47
CA MET A 329 5.70 3.81 -14.74
C MET A 329 5.70 2.99 -16.04
N SER A 330 6.85 2.98 -16.74
CA SER A 330 7.03 2.32 -18.03
C SER A 330 6.88 0.79 -18.02
N ASP A 331 7.04 0.16 -16.85
CA ASP A 331 6.88 -1.28 -16.64
C ASP A 331 5.42 -1.75 -16.52
N LYS A 332 4.45 -0.84 -16.59
CA LYS A 332 3.03 -1.17 -16.36
C LYS A 332 2.25 -1.42 -17.66
N ASP A 333 1.28 -2.34 -17.58
CA ASP A 333 0.34 -2.60 -18.68
C ASP A 333 -0.75 -1.54 -18.72
N ILE A 334 -0.51 -0.53 -19.58
CA ILE A 334 -1.40 0.62 -19.75
C ILE A 334 -2.80 0.19 -20.19
N ASN A 335 -2.87 -0.78 -21.12
CA ASN A 335 -4.15 -1.22 -21.67
C ASN A 335 -5.07 -1.79 -20.58
N SER A 336 -4.51 -2.61 -19.68
CA SER A 336 -5.28 -3.20 -18.58
C SER A 336 -5.70 -2.16 -17.54
N ILE A 337 -4.87 -1.14 -17.29
CA ILE A 337 -5.16 -0.06 -16.33
C ILE A 337 -6.28 0.85 -16.83
N ILE A 338 -6.23 1.32 -18.10
CA ILE A 338 -7.23 2.28 -18.62
C ILE A 338 -8.56 1.61 -18.95
N LYS A 339 -8.56 0.32 -19.35
CA LYS A 339 -9.74 -0.40 -19.81
C LYS A 339 -10.98 -0.26 -18.91
N PRO A 340 -10.89 -0.42 -17.58
CA PRO A 340 -12.05 -0.26 -16.69
C PRO A 340 -12.61 1.17 -16.64
N LEU A 341 -11.85 2.17 -17.10
CA LEU A 341 -12.17 3.60 -16.96
C LEU A 341 -12.60 4.25 -18.28
N LEU A 342 -12.42 3.56 -19.44
CA LEU A 342 -12.67 4.12 -20.78
C LEU A 342 -14.09 4.66 -20.95
N GLY A 343 -15.11 4.02 -20.37
CA GLY A 343 -16.51 4.46 -20.47
C GLY A 343 -16.89 5.63 -19.54
N ARG A 344 -16.01 5.99 -18.60
CA ARG A 344 -16.29 7.02 -17.58
C ARG A 344 -15.49 8.29 -17.78
N VAL A 345 -14.28 8.19 -18.36
CA VAL A 345 -13.38 9.34 -18.57
C VAL A 345 -13.67 9.99 -19.91
N LYS A 346 -14.03 11.28 -19.89
CA LYS A 346 -14.30 12.08 -21.10
C LYS A 346 -13.05 12.75 -21.66
N ASN A 347 -12.14 13.19 -20.80
CA ASN A 347 -10.91 13.87 -21.19
C ASN A 347 -9.71 13.23 -20.47
N TRP A 348 -8.67 12.90 -21.20
CA TRP A 348 -7.42 12.37 -20.67
C TRP A 348 -6.31 13.41 -20.75
N TYR A 349 -5.55 13.56 -19.70
CA TYR A 349 -4.34 14.37 -19.61
C TYR A 349 -3.18 13.41 -19.29
N ALA A 350 -2.56 12.89 -20.36
CA ALA A 350 -1.42 11.99 -20.28
C ALA A 350 -0.17 12.78 -19.87
N THR A 351 0.47 12.40 -18.79
CA THR A 351 1.58 13.15 -18.20
C THR A 351 2.69 12.23 -17.68
N SER A 352 3.90 12.79 -17.50
CA SER A 352 5.06 12.08 -16.94
C SER A 352 5.39 12.66 -15.56
N PRO A 353 5.28 11.89 -14.47
CA PRO A 353 5.89 12.28 -13.21
C PRO A 353 7.43 12.37 -13.32
N ASP A 354 8.03 13.25 -12.50
CA ASP A 354 9.47 13.54 -12.55
C ASP A 354 10.32 12.45 -11.89
N ILE A 355 10.34 11.29 -12.53
CA ILE A 355 11.15 10.15 -12.14
C ILE A 355 11.63 9.39 -13.38
N GLU A 356 12.88 8.92 -13.40
CA GLU A 356 13.56 8.31 -14.54
C GLU A 356 12.75 7.17 -15.20
N ARG A 357 12.10 6.33 -14.39
CA ARG A 357 11.31 5.19 -14.89
C ARG A 357 9.86 5.53 -15.28
N SER A 358 9.47 6.82 -15.30
CA SER A 358 8.13 7.19 -15.75
C SER A 358 7.96 6.95 -17.25
N MET A 359 6.74 6.58 -17.67
CA MET A 359 6.41 6.53 -19.07
C MET A 359 6.39 7.94 -19.67
N ASP A 360 6.94 8.10 -20.85
CA ASP A 360 6.91 9.38 -21.59
C ASP A 360 5.47 9.78 -21.93
N SER A 361 5.12 11.05 -21.71
CA SER A 361 3.73 11.54 -21.90
C SER A 361 3.25 11.45 -23.34
N ASN A 362 4.13 11.55 -24.34
CA ASN A 362 3.78 11.41 -25.74
C ASN A 362 3.49 9.93 -26.08
N GLU A 363 4.28 9.00 -25.58
CA GLU A 363 4.04 7.57 -25.72
C GLU A 363 2.72 7.19 -25.04
N LEU A 364 2.53 7.62 -23.78
CA LEU A 364 1.32 7.38 -23.02
C LEU A 364 0.06 7.91 -23.71
N SER A 365 0.12 9.14 -24.26
CA SER A 365 -1.00 9.74 -24.97
C SER A 365 -1.39 8.95 -26.22
N LYS A 366 -0.41 8.42 -26.97
CA LYS A 366 -0.66 7.56 -28.15
C LYS A 366 -1.34 6.25 -27.75
N LEU A 367 -0.86 5.59 -26.68
CA LEU A 367 -1.44 4.35 -26.19
C LEU A 367 -2.91 4.54 -25.75
N ILE A 368 -3.21 5.62 -25.05
CA ILE A 368 -4.59 5.95 -24.66
C ILE A 368 -5.45 6.22 -25.89
N SER A 369 -4.97 7.03 -26.83
CA SER A 369 -5.72 7.39 -28.05
C SER A 369 -6.07 6.19 -28.94
N LEU A 370 -5.26 5.14 -28.93
CA LEU A 370 -5.56 3.89 -29.64
C LEU A 370 -6.74 3.11 -29.03
N LYS A 371 -7.10 3.37 -27.78
CA LYS A 371 -8.11 2.60 -27.04
C LYS A 371 -9.32 3.42 -26.61
N SER A 372 -9.15 4.73 -26.49
CA SER A 372 -10.20 5.65 -26.02
C SER A 372 -10.74 6.49 -27.17
N PRO A 373 -12.06 6.60 -27.32
CA PRO A 373 -12.67 7.56 -28.24
C PRO A 373 -12.67 9.00 -27.67
N SER A 374 -12.26 9.15 -26.42
CA SER A 374 -12.25 10.42 -25.69
C SER A 374 -11.08 11.29 -26.11
N GLN A 375 -11.17 12.59 -25.82
CA GLN A 375 -10.06 13.53 -26.06
C GLN A 375 -8.86 13.14 -25.22
N VAL A 376 -7.66 13.12 -25.81
CA VAL A 376 -6.40 12.84 -25.14
C VAL A 376 -5.45 14.02 -25.34
N ASN A 377 -5.08 14.65 -24.24
CA ASN A 377 -4.14 15.76 -24.18
C ASN A 377 -2.80 15.25 -23.68
N GLN A 378 -1.72 15.49 -24.43
CA GLN A 378 -0.36 15.30 -23.93
C GLN A 378 0.03 16.52 -23.09
N VAL A 379 0.53 16.31 -21.87
CA VAL A 379 1.01 17.38 -20.96
C VAL A 379 2.33 16.95 -20.35
N LYS A 380 3.30 17.86 -20.30
CA LYS A 380 4.69 17.54 -19.97
C LYS A 380 4.86 17.02 -18.53
N ASN A 381 4.20 17.64 -17.56
CA ASN A 381 4.32 17.31 -16.15
C ASN A 381 2.97 17.32 -15.43
N VAL A 382 2.93 16.69 -14.25
CA VAL A 382 1.70 16.50 -13.48
C VAL A 382 1.07 17.82 -13.04
N LYS A 383 1.87 18.81 -12.65
CA LYS A 383 1.37 20.11 -12.22
C LYS A 383 0.60 20.82 -13.34
N GLU A 384 1.19 20.91 -14.52
CA GLU A 384 0.53 21.50 -15.69
C GLU A 384 -0.73 20.73 -16.10
N ALA A 385 -0.68 19.38 -16.03
CA ALA A 385 -1.83 18.53 -16.32
C ALA A 385 -3.00 18.80 -15.35
N CYS A 386 -2.73 18.96 -14.06
CA CYS A 386 -3.76 19.30 -13.06
C CYS A 386 -4.37 20.69 -13.32
N LEU A 387 -3.55 21.69 -13.65
CA LEU A 387 -4.03 23.06 -13.94
C LEU A 387 -4.92 23.07 -15.19
N LYS A 388 -4.45 22.44 -16.28
CA LYS A 388 -5.19 22.34 -17.52
C LYS A 388 -6.49 21.56 -17.36
N ALA A 389 -6.46 20.43 -16.67
CA ALA A 389 -7.66 19.66 -16.36
C ALA A 389 -8.67 20.48 -15.55
N HIS A 390 -8.20 21.32 -14.61
CA HIS A 390 -9.07 22.16 -13.81
C HIS A 390 -9.74 23.27 -14.64
N GLU A 391 -9.02 23.90 -15.57
CA GLU A 391 -9.53 24.94 -16.46
C GLU A 391 -10.54 24.41 -17.47
N GLU A 392 -10.28 23.20 -18.03
CA GLU A 392 -11.09 22.64 -19.11
C GLU A 392 -12.26 21.76 -18.64
N THR A 393 -12.26 21.33 -17.35
CA THR A 393 -13.38 20.54 -16.79
C THR A 393 -14.46 21.47 -16.24
N GLY A 394 -15.71 21.30 -16.67
CA GLY A 394 -16.85 22.12 -16.23
C GLY A 394 -17.03 22.18 -14.72
N GLU A 395 -17.72 23.23 -14.24
CA GLU A 395 -18.12 23.34 -12.84
C GLU A 395 -18.93 22.09 -12.42
N GLY A 396 -18.60 21.49 -11.29
CA GLY A 396 -19.23 20.24 -10.84
C GLY A 396 -18.63 18.95 -11.43
N GLY A 397 -17.75 19.03 -12.46
CA GLY A 397 -17.00 17.88 -12.95
C GLY A 397 -15.98 17.36 -11.94
N LEU A 398 -15.45 16.18 -12.17
CA LEU A 398 -14.46 15.50 -11.31
C LEU A 398 -13.10 15.42 -12.02
N ILE A 399 -12.04 15.74 -11.34
CA ILE A 399 -10.67 15.55 -11.82
C ILE A 399 -10.08 14.35 -11.11
N LEU A 400 -9.97 13.24 -11.83
CA LEU A 400 -9.36 12.01 -11.36
C LEU A 400 -7.85 12.07 -11.59
N ILE A 401 -7.05 11.91 -10.54
CA ILE A 401 -5.58 11.93 -10.60
C ILE A 401 -5.08 10.58 -10.16
N PHE A 402 -4.45 9.81 -11.08
CA PHE A 402 -4.06 8.45 -10.78
C PHE A 402 -2.90 7.91 -11.64
N GLY A 403 -2.48 6.67 -11.37
CA GLY A 403 -1.52 5.91 -12.15
C GLY A 403 -0.22 5.58 -11.40
N SER A 404 0.15 6.36 -10.39
CA SER A 404 1.28 6.07 -9.52
C SER A 404 1.26 6.91 -8.24
N PHE A 405 2.07 6.49 -7.25
CA PHE A 405 2.33 7.30 -6.05
C PHE A 405 2.95 8.66 -6.43
N TYR A 406 3.86 8.68 -7.39
CA TYR A 406 4.53 9.90 -7.84
C TYR A 406 3.55 10.88 -8.49
N THR A 407 2.68 10.41 -9.37
CA THR A 407 1.63 11.23 -9.99
C THR A 407 0.75 11.89 -8.94
N VAL A 408 0.32 11.10 -7.95
CA VAL A 408 -0.52 11.63 -6.87
C VAL A 408 0.26 12.62 -6.00
N ALA A 409 1.49 12.31 -5.63
CA ALA A 409 2.33 13.22 -4.81
C ALA A 409 2.58 14.57 -5.50
N GLU A 410 2.93 14.55 -6.79
CA GLU A 410 3.19 15.76 -7.56
C GLU A 410 1.94 16.60 -7.84
N ALA A 411 0.75 16.01 -7.76
CA ALA A 411 -0.50 16.75 -7.91
C ALA A 411 -0.87 17.62 -6.70
N PHE A 412 -0.46 17.27 -5.49
CA PHE A 412 -0.85 18.00 -4.27
C PHE A 412 -0.46 19.48 -4.27
N PRO A 413 0.75 19.89 -4.69
CA PRO A 413 1.10 21.31 -4.80
C PRO A 413 0.19 22.08 -5.76
N ALA A 414 -0.20 21.47 -6.90
CA ALA A 414 -1.11 22.09 -7.85
C ALA A 414 -2.51 22.26 -7.26
N ILE A 415 -3.04 21.21 -6.60
CA ILE A 415 -4.33 21.27 -5.92
C ILE A 415 -4.33 22.35 -4.84
N LYS A 416 -3.26 22.42 -4.04
CA LYS A 416 -3.12 23.48 -3.01
C LYS A 416 -3.15 24.88 -3.60
N LEU A 417 -2.48 25.08 -4.75
CA LEU A 417 -2.49 26.37 -5.46
C LEU A 417 -3.91 26.72 -5.93
N LEU A 418 -4.61 25.78 -6.56
CA LEU A 418 -5.99 25.96 -7.06
C LEU A 418 -6.98 26.33 -5.94
N ARG A 419 -6.82 25.71 -4.76
CA ARG A 419 -7.62 26.03 -3.56
C ARG A 419 -7.34 27.41 -2.97
N SER A 420 -6.16 27.96 -3.17
CA SER A 420 -5.81 29.29 -2.64
C SER A 420 -6.30 30.44 -3.51
N VAL A 421 -6.75 30.14 -4.74
CA VAL A 421 -7.24 31.13 -5.73
C VAL A 421 -8.78 31.13 -5.81
N ALA A 422 -9.44 30.07 -5.34
CA ALA A 422 -10.89 29.94 -5.22
C ALA A 422 -11.36 30.51 -3.87
#